data_732c6432c7cc78df035ed24e7e389712
#
_entry.id   732c6432c7cc78df035ed24e7e389712
#
_cell.length_a   1.000
_cell.length_b   1.000
_cell.length_c   1.000
_cell.angle_alpha   90.00
_cell.angle_beta   90.00
_cell.angle_gamma   90.00
#
_symmetry.space_group_name_H-M   'P 1'
#
loop_
_entity.id
_entity.type
_entity.pdbx_description
1 polymer ?
#
loop_
_entity_poly.entity_id
_entity_poly.type
_entity_poly.pdbx_seq_one_letter_code
_entity_poly.pdbx_strand_id
1 'polypeptide(L)'
;MKLKKIRITNYRCFKEAEIDFDNHTTLIVGKNGAGKTAILDAVAVAVSTFLLGIDGGVSRSISKDDARYEFHDLDGTVDPQHQFPVSIESTGDCLDNHDMKWVRSLNSESGNTTVKEAKELTNISKDVQKRIMTGDKSLILPLISYYGTGRLYAQKKEKKNMKSLTEFKRQVGYVDCMVAESNEKLMLNWFQIQTLKSLQKQQRTGKVEKPLLLRTVEAAICKCFERISSSKNASIVFDLDTHRLVLNFESSDGSLQKFAMDEMSDGYKNTLSMIGDIAYRMAVLNPMLGDKVLEETSGVVVIDEIDLHLHPQWQQTIISDLNTIFPKLQFIVSSHAPAVINSVRKEQIRILDNGKIYMPAAQTYGRDANSILREVMKVSERPADIKRRMDLF
;
A
#
# COMPACT_ATOMS: atom_id res chain seq x y z
N MET A 1 7.34 3.98 11.67
CA MET A 1 7.02 2.55 11.87
C MET A 1 7.68 1.74 10.76
N LYS A 2 8.25 0.57 11.09
CA LYS A 2 8.78 -0.42 10.14
C LYS A 2 8.49 -1.82 10.63
N LEU A 3 8.13 -2.73 9.72
CA LEU A 3 7.92 -4.14 10.01
C LEU A 3 9.16 -4.91 9.58
N LYS A 4 9.78 -5.67 10.50
CA LYS A 4 11.00 -6.44 10.23
C LYS A 4 10.69 -7.89 9.89
N LYS A 5 9.75 -8.49 10.62
CA LYS A 5 9.42 -9.91 10.49
C LYS A 5 7.98 -10.18 10.89
N ILE A 6 7.34 -11.15 10.22
CA ILE A 6 6.12 -11.79 10.71
C ILE A 6 6.29 -13.31 10.72
N ARG A 7 5.65 -13.96 11.70
CA ARG A 7 5.41 -15.39 11.72
C ARG A 7 3.91 -15.61 11.82
N ILE A 8 3.38 -16.42 10.94
CA ILE A 8 1.95 -16.72 10.87
C ILE A 8 1.72 -18.21 11.14
N THR A 9 0.65 -18.52 11.88
CA THR A 9 0.27 -19.88 12.21
C THR A 9 -1.21 -20.06 11.91
N ASN A 10 -1.57 -21.16 11.23
CA ASN A 10 -2.93 -21.55 10.84
C ASN A 10 -3.71 -20.45 10.11
N TYR A 11 -3.03 -19.67 9.27
CA TYR A 11 -3.64 -18.54 8.57
C TYR A 11 -3.85 -18.86 7.08
N ARG A 12 -5.09 -18.94 6.65
CA ARG A 12 -5.50 -19.28 5.28
C ARG A 12 -4.82 -20.54 4.74
N CYS A 13 -3.95 -20.40 3.72
CA CYS A 13 -3.22 -21.54 3.13
C CYS A 13 -1.98 -21.97 3.93
N PHE A 14 -1.57 -21.23 4.95
CA PHE A 14 -0.34 -21.49 5.71
C PHE A 14 -0.63 -22.19 7.03
N LYS A 15 -0.03 -23.37 7.23
CA LYS A 15 0.05 -24.00 8.53
C LYS A 15 1.01 -23.21 9.43
N GLU A 16 2.19 -22.92 8.89
CA GLU A 16 3.20 -22.06 9.49
C GLU A 16 4.02 -21.41 8.37
N ALA A 17 4.29 -20.12 8.49
CA ALA A 17 5.20 -19.41 7.60
C ALA A 17 5.86 -18.24 8.32
N GLU A 18 7.10 -17.97 7.96
CA GLU A 18 7.90 -16.86 8.49
C GLU A 18 8.47 -16.06 7.33
N ILE A 19 8.44 -14.74 7.45
CA ILE A 19 8.92 -13.83 6.42
C ILE A 19 9.62 -12.63 7.05
N ASP A 20 10.84 -12.35 6.58
CA ASP A 20 11.61 -11.16 6.91
C ASP A 20 11.43 -10.11 5.81
N PHE A 21 11.30 -8.84 6.21
CA PHE A 21 11.07 -7.72 5.32
C PHE A 21 12.32 -6.86 5.17
N ASP A 22 12.55 -6.37 3.96
CA ASP A 22 13.56 -5.34 3.67
C ASP A 22 13.14 -3.99 4.26
N ASN A 23 14.10 -3.14 4.57
CA ASN A 23 13.86 -1.84 5.18
C ASN A 23 13.14 -0.83 4.27
N HIS A 24 13.21 -1.01 2.95
CA HIS A 24 12.61 -0.11 1.96
C HIS A 24 11.52 -0.81 1.15
N THR A 25 11.86 -1.91 0.46
CA THR A 25 10.87 -2.59 -0.37
C THR A 25 11.04 -4.11 -0.26
N THR A 26 9.94 -4.80 0.02
CA THR A 26 9.86 -6.25 -0.10
C THR A 26 8.85 -6.61 -1.18
N LEU A 27 9.31 -7.31 -2.21
CA LEU A 27 8.50 -7.83 -3.28
C LEU A 27 8.17 -9.31 -3.05
N ILE A 28 6.88 -9.61 -2.89
CA ILE A 28 6.36 -10.96 -2.71
C ILE A 28 5.96 -11.51 -4.08
N VAL A 29 6.59 -12.61 -4.48
CA VAL A 29 6.42 -13.25 -5.79
C VAL A 29 5.90 -14.67 -5.61
N GLY A 30 5.04 -15.12 -6.50
CA GLY A 30 4.53 -16.49 -6.49
C GLY A 30 3.42 -16.67 -7.51
N LYS A 31 3.08 -17.91 -7.82
CA LYS A 31 1.97 -18.27 -8.71
C LYS A 31 0.64 -17.77 -8.14
N ASN A 32 -0.39 -17.68 -9.00
CA ASN A 32 -1.74 -17.40 -8.52
C ASN A 32 -2.17 -18.51 -7.54
N GLY A 33 -2.78 -18.11 -6.43
CA GLY A 33 -3.16 -19.04 -5.36
C GLY A 33 -2.03 -19.43 -4.39
N ALA A 34 -0.78 -18.98 -4.58
CA ALA A 34 0.34 -19.30 -3.68
C ALA A 34 0.24 -18.67 -2.28
N GLY A 35 -0.69 -17.71 -2.07
CA GLY A 35 -0.88 -17.05 -0.78
C GLY A 35 -0.28 -15.65 -0.66
N LYS A 36 0.08 -14.98 -1.77
CA LYS A 36 0.62 -13.59 -1.73
C LYS A 36 -0.30 -12.63 -0.98
N THR A 37 -1.58 -12.58 -1.36
CA THR A 37 -2.60 -11.75 -0.68
C THR A 37 -2.76 -12.16 0.79
N ALA A 38 -2.65 -13.46 1.13
CA ALA A 38 -2.72 -13.91 2.51
C ALA A 38 -1.57 -13.32 3.37
N ILE A 39 -0.34 -13.30 2.84
CA ILE A 39 0.79 -12.63 3.52
C ILE A 39 0.52 -11.12 3.68
N LEU A 40 0.06 -10.44 2.61
CA LEU A 40 -0.23 -9.01 2.66
C LEU A 40 -1.36 -8.68 3.65
N ASP A 41 -2.38 -9.51 3.73
CA ASP A 41 -3.46 -9.35 4.71
C ASP A 41 -2.97 -9.60 6.15
N ALA A 42 -2.08 -10.56 6.36
CA ALA A 42 -1.43 -10.76 7.67
C ALA A 42 -0.56 -9.54 8.05
N VAL A 43 0.19 -8.98 7.10
CA VAL A 43 0.94 -7.72 7.31
C VAL A 43 -0.03 -6.58 7.66
N ALA A 44 -1.16 -6.48 6.98
CA ALA A 44 -2.17 -5.46 7.25
C ALA A 44 -2.76 -5.58 8.67
N VAL A 45 -3.02 -6.81 9.15
CA VAL A 45 -3.41 -7.05 10.55
C VAL A 45 -2.30 -6.60 11.52
N ALA A 46 -1.04 -6.98 11.22
CA ALA A 46 0.11 -6.63 12.04
C ALA A 46 0.29 -5.12 12.21
N VAL A 47 0.38 -4.37 11.10
CA VAL A 47 0.66 -2.93 11.13
C VAL A 47 -0.52 -2.11 11.62
N SER A 48 -1.76 -2.51 11.30
CA SER A 48 -2.97 -1.81 11.75
C SER A 48 -3.23 -1.95 13.25
N THR A 49 -2.50 -2.79 13.95
CA THR A 49 -2.54 -2.89 15.42
C THR A 49 -2.23 -1.54 16.07
N PHE A 50 -1.37 -0.72 15.47
CA PHE A 50 -1.11 0.66 15.91
C PHE A 50 -2.39 1.52 15.94
N LEU A 51 -3.34 1.28 15.05
CA LEU A 51 -4.57 2.07 14.97
C LEU A 51 -5.54 1.83 16.12
N LEU A 52 -5.36 0.76 16.93
CA LEU A 52 -6.21 0.45 18.09
C LEU A 52 -6.14 1.53 19.19
N GLY A 53 -5.09 2.33 19.23
CA GLY A 53 -4.97 3.42 20.20
C GLY A 53 -5.28 4.81 19.62
N ILE A 54 -5.65 4.90 18.34
CA ILE A 54 -5.91 6.16 17.64
C ILE A 54 -7.41 6.36 17.43
N ASP A 55 -7.92 7.52 17.81
CA ASP A 55 -9.33 7.88 17.63
C ASP A 55 -9.72 7.87 16.15
N GLY A 56 -10.77 7.12 15.82
CA GLY A 56 -11.24 6.94 14.45
C GLY A 56 -10.39 5.98 13.61
N GLY A 57 -9.30 5.43 14.15
CA GLY A 57 -8.51 4.38 13.53
C GLY A 57 -9.24 3.04 13.54
N VAL A 58 -9.23 2.33 12.41
CA VAL A 58 -9.83 1.00 12.28
C VAL A 58 -8.72 -0.02 12.01
N SER A 59 -8.49 -0.91 12.99
CA SER A 59 -7.56 -2.04 12.83
C SER A 59 -8.22 -3.18 12.07
N ARG A 60 -7.47 -3.86 11.22
CA ARG A 60 -7.92 -5.15 10.65
C ARG A 60 -7.90 -6.23 11.74
N SER A 61 -8.90 -7.09 11.70
CA SER A 61 -9.03 -8.24 12.59
C SER A 61 -8.84 -9.52 11.80
N ILE A 62 -8.43 -10.59 12.49
CA ILE A 62 -8.43 -11.94 11.95
C ILE A 62 -9.88 -12.42 12.01
N SER A 63 -10.46 -12.82 10.88
CA SER A 63 -11.80 -13.41 10.82
C SER A 63 -11.71 -14.95 10.92
N LYS A 64 -12.85 -15.60 11.14
CA LYS A 64 -12.93 -17.07 11.08
C LYS A 64 -12.55 -17.62 9.71
N ASP A 65 -12.88 -16.89 8.64
CA ASP A 65 -12.57 -17.27 7.26
C ASP A 65 -11.06 -17.18 6.94
N ASP A 66 -10.29 -16.56 7.83
CA ASP A 66 -8.82 -16.54 7.75
C ASP A 66 -8.18 -17.77 8.42
N ALA A 67 -8.95 -18.59 9.15
CA ALA A 67 -8.43 -19.82 9.75
C ALA A 67 -8.20 -20.89 8.67
N ARG A 68 -7.07 -21.57 8.75
CA ARG A 68 -6.72 -22.65 7.81
C ARG A 68 -7.70 -23.81 7.97
N TYR A 69 -8.13 -24.37 6.84
CA TYR A 69 -8.90 -25.62 6.83
C TYR A 69 -7.98 -26.83 6.81
N GLU A 70 -8.36 -27.85 7.58
CA GLU A 70 -7.84 -29.19 7.46
C GLU A 70 -9.01 -30.13 7.16
N PHE A 71 -8.83 -30.98 6.16
CA PHE A 71 -9.87 -31.90 5.73
C PHE A 71 -9.62 -33.28 6.33
N HIS A 72 -10.57 -33.78 7.09
CA HIS A 72 -10.53 -35.11 7.66
C HIS A 72 -11.46 -36.03 6.86
N ASP A 73 -10.93 -37.17 6.37
CA ASP A 73 -11.72 -38.18 5.73
C ASP A 73 -12.31 -39.12 6.79
N LEU A 74 -13.63 -39.17 6.87
CA LEU A 74 -14.40 -39.99 7.79
C LEU A 74 -15.20 -40.99 6.97
N ASP A 75 -14.56 -42.07 6.49
CA ASP A 75 -15.16 -43.19 5.76
C ASP A 75 -16.07 -42.73 4.59
N GLY A 76 -15.53 -41.87 3.72
CA GLY A 76 -16.22 -41.37 2.52
C GLY A 76 -17.00 -40.06 2.72
N THR A 77 -16.95 -39.47 3.91
CA THR A 77 -17.42 -38.09 4.17
C THR A 77 -16.23 -37.23 4.55
N VAL A 78 -16.08 -36.10 3.86
CA VAL A 78 -15.01 -35.13 4.17
C VAL A 78 -15.54 -34.12 5.17
N ASP A 79 -14.87 -34.03 6.34
CA ASP A 79 -15.15 -33.05 7.38
C ASP A 79 -14.09 -31.93 7.38
N PRO A 80 -14.44 -30.70 6.91
CA PRO A 80 -13.55 -29.56 6.93
C PRO A 80 -13.54 -28.90 8.32
N GLN A 81 -12.37 -28.89 8.98
CA GLN A 81 -12.20 -28.28 10.30
C GLN A 81 -11.27 -27.09 10.26
N HIS A 82 -11.73 -25.96 10.81
CA HIS A 82 -10.89 -24.79 11.01
C HIS A 82 -9.84 -25.04 12.10
N GLN A 83 -8.61 -24.64 11.83
CA GLN A 83 -7.48 -24.82 12.73
C GLN A 83 -7.26 -23.56 13.58
N PHE A 84 -7.34 -23.71 14.90
CA PHE A 84 -7.08 -22.67 15.89
C PHE A 84 -5.96 -23.10 16.85
N PRO A 85 -5.21 -22.17 17.50
CA PRO A 85 -5.30 -20.73 17.29
C PRO A 85 -4.74 -20.31 15.93
N VAL A 86 -5.32 -19.24 15.36
CA VAL A 86 -4.69 -18.49 14.28
C VAL A 86 -3.85 -17.41 14.93
N SER A 87 -2.56 -17.28 14.58
CA SER A 87 -1.73 -16.23 15.13
C SER A 87 -0.86 -15.52 14.10
N ILE A 88 -0.64 -14.24 14.33
CA ILE A 88 0.27 -13.36 13.57
C ILE A 88 1.19 -12.70 14.59
N GLU A 89 2.41 -13.24 14.70
CA GLU A 89 3.48 -12.70 15.52
C GLU A 89 4.29 -11.72 14.65
N SER A 90 4.60 -10.57 15.19
CA SER A 90 5.23 -9.48 14.43
C SER A 90 6.42 -8.91 15.21
N THR A 91 7.47 -8.54 14.48
CA THR A 91 8.61 -7.81 15.03
C THR A 91 8.87 -6.58 14.17
N GLY A 92 9.10 -5.44 14.79
CA GLY A 92 9.33 -4.19 14.04
C GLY A 92 9.64 -3.00 14.94
N ASP A 93 9.74 -1.83 14.31
CA ASP A 93 10.01 -0.57 14.97
C ASP A 93 8.77 0.34 14.92
N CYS A 94 8.49 1.04 16.02
CA CYS A 94 7.42 2.04 16.07
C CYS A 94 7.91 3.28 16.81
N LEU A 95 7.96 4.42 16.10
CA LEU A 95 8.57 5.67 16.59
C LEU A 95 10.00 5.40 17.10
N ASP A 96 10.30 5.77 18.34
CA ASP A 96 11.62 5.61 18.96
C ASP A 96 11.85 4.21 19.58
N ASN A 97 10.87 3.30 19.44
CA ASN A 97 10.96 1.95 19.98
C ASN A 97 11.38 0.97 18.88
N HIS A 98 12.45 0.23 19.14
CA HIS A 98 13.07 -0.71 18.20
C HIS A 98 12.84 -2.16 18.64
N ASP A 99 12.80 -3.07 17.64
CA ASP A 99 12.69 -4.52 17.85
C ASP A 99 11.52 -4.96 18.73
N MET A 100 10.44 -4.19 18.70
CA MET A 100 9.20 -4.50 19.41
C MET A 100 8.57 -5.78 18.87
N LYS A 101 7.94 -6.54 19.78
CA LYS A 101 7.18 -7.74 19.43
C LYS A 101 5.72 -7.58 19.83
N TRP A 102 4.82 -7.96 18.94
CA TRP A 102 3.38 -8.00 19.24
C TRP A 102 2.71 -9.16 18.51
N VAL A 103 1.65 -9.68 19.10
CA VAL A 103 0.91 -10.81 18.55
C VAL A 103 -0.57 -10.47 18.46
N ARG A 104 -1.18 -10.87 17.36
CA ARG A 104 -2.62 -10.86 17.15
C ARG A 104 -3.07 -12.30 16.91
N SER A 105 -4.06 -12.77 17.68
CA SER A 105 -4.52 -14.15 17.59
C SER A 105 -6.03 -14.24 17.58
N LEU A 106 -6.55 -15.25 16.89
CA LEU A 106 -7.93 -15.71 16.98
C LEU A 106 -7.92 -17.13 17.54
N ASN A 107 -8.45 -17.31 18.77
CA ASN A 107 -8.29 -18.56 19.51
C ASN A 107 -9.42 -19.58 19.24
N SER A 108 -10.53 -19.14 18.70
CA SER A 108 -11.68 -19.99 18.37
C SER A 108 -12.55 -19.35 17.31
N GLU A 109 -13.42 -20.14 16.69
CA GLU A 109 -14.30 -19.69 15.61
C GLU A 109 -15.24 -18.55 16.02
N SER A 110 -15.76 -18.57 17.24
CA SER A 110 -16.65 -17.53 17.77
C SER A 110 -15.91 -16.42 18.53
N GLY A 111 -14.57 -16.48 18.57
CA GLY A 111 -13.74 -15.53 19.30
C GLY A 111 -13.55 -14.21 18.56
N ASN A 112 -12.93 -13.27 19.27
CA ASN A 112 -12.44 -12.03 18.69
C ASN A 112 -10.92 -12.03 18.60
N THR A 113 -10.36 -11.28 17.66
CA THR A 113 -8.90 -11.09 17.55
C THR A 113 -8.36 -10.49 18.84
N THR A 114 -7.40 -11.17 19.48
CA THR A 114 -6.82 -10.74 20.77
C THR A 114 -5.99 -9.48 20.61
N VAL A 115 -5.93 -8.69 21.70
CA VAL A 115 -5.06 -7.51 21.81
C VAL A 115 -4.12 -7.60 23.02
N LYS A 116 -4.21 -8.68 23.79
CA LYS A 116 -3.47 -8.83 25.06
C LYS A 116 -1.95 -8.79 24.84
N GLU A 117 -1.48 -9.48 23.82
CA GLU A 117 -0.05 -9.59 23.48
C GLU A 117 0.43 -8.48 22.55
N ALA A 118 -0.45 -7.51 22.26
CA ALA A 118 -0.13 -6.29 21.51
C ALA A 118 -0.21 -5.02 22.39
N LYS A 119 -0.27 -5.18 23.73
CA LYS A 119 -0.46 -4.06 24.67
C LYS A 119 0.64 -3.00 24.57
N GLU A 120 1.87 -3.40 24.36
CA GLU A 120 3.00 -2.47 24.25
C GLU A 120 2.78 -1.51 23.08
N LEU A 121 2.52 -2.03 21.88
CA LEU A 121 2.24 -1.21 20.70
C LEU A 121 0.98 -0.36 20.87
N THR A 122 -0.09 -0.91 21.46
CA THR A 122 -1.32 -0.16 21.72
C THR A 122 -1.16 0.92 22.78
N ASN A 123 -0.28 0.76 23.75
CA ASN A 123 0.04 1.80 24.74
C ASN A 123 0.80 2.96 24.08
N ILE A 124 1.76 2.66 23.19
CA ILE A 124 2.46 3.69 22.39
C ILE A 124 1.43 4.47 21.55
N SER A 125 0.52 3.79 20.86
CA SER A 125 -0.46 4.49 20.04
C SER A 125 -1.45 5.31 20.87
N LYS A 126 -1.83 4.90 22.08
CA LYS A 126 -2.62 5.71 23.01
C LYS A 126 -1.86 6.94 23.49
N ASP A 127 -0.56 6.82 23.74
CA ASP A 127 0.26 7.98 24.07
C ASP A 127 0.38 8.95 22.89
N VAL A 128 0.57 8.41 21.69
CA VAL A 128 0.50 9.19 20.44
C VAL A 128 -0.83 9.95 20.35
N GLN A 129 -1.96 9.30 20.63
CA GLN A 129 -3.27 9.96 20.64
C GLN A 129 -3.33 11.12 21.64
N LYS A 130 -2.80 10.96 22.85
CA LYS A 130 -2.72 12.05 23.84
C LYS A 130 -1.87 13.22 23.32
N ARG A 131 -0.70 12.93 22.74
CA ARG A 131 0.19 13.93 22.15
C ARG A 131 -0.48 14.68 20.98
N ILE A 132 -1.29 14.00 20.16
CA ILE A 132 -2.11 14.66 19.13
C ILE A 132 -3.10 15.64 19.78
N MET A 133 -3.79 15.23 20.84
CA MET A 133 -4.79 16.05 21.54
C MET A 133 -4.18 17.28 22.19
N THR A 134 -2.92 17.22 22.63
CA THR A 134 -2.18 18.37 23.19
C THR A 134 -1.52 19.25 22.12
N GLY A 135 -1.66 18.90 20.83
CA GLY A 135 -1.13 19.70 19.73
C GLY A 135 0.39 19.61 19.57
N ASP A 136 1.01 18.50 19.99
CA ASP A 136 2.46 18.29 19.87
C ASP A 136 2.92 18.33 18.41
N LYS A 137 3.69 19.37 18.07
CA LYS A 137 4.23 19.61 16.73
C LYS A 137 5.48 18.79 16.41
N SER A 138 6.15 18.24 17.42
CA SER A 138 7.34 17.41 17.22
C SER A 138 6.99 15.96 16.82
N LEU A 139 5.75 15.55 17.04
CA LEU A 139 5.28 14.21 16.78
C LEU A 139 5.08 13.98 15.28
N ILE A 140 5.89 13.13 14.68
CA ILE A 140 5.71 12.63 13.31
C ILE A 140 4.92 11.33 13.36
N LEU A 141 3.73 11.34 12.75
CA LEU A 141 2.86 10.16 12.69
C LEU A 141 3.29 9.22 11.57
N PRO A 142 3.40 7.90 11.82
CA PRO A 142 3.72 6.95 10.77
C PRO A 142 2.56 6.81 9.78
N LEU A 143 2.85 6.76 8.49
CA LEU A 143 1.85 6.37 7.50
C LEU A 143 1.62 4.86 7.58
N ILE A 144 0.36 4.44 7.54
CA ILE A 144 -0.06 3.05 7.41
C ILE A 144 -1.15 3.02 6.36
N SER A 145 -0.95 2.26 5.27
CA SER A 145 -1.94 2.15 4.19
C SER A 145 -1.89 0.77 3.54
N TYR A 146 -3.06 0.30 3.09
CA TYR A 146 -3.24 -0.93 2.36
C TYR A 146 -3.99 -0.68 1.04
N TYR A 147 -3.40 -1.08 -0.06
CA TYR A 147 -3.98 -0.98 -1.41
C TYR A 147 -4.18 -2.40 -1.96
N GLY A 148 -5.39 -2.93 -1.86
CA GLY A 148 -5.76 -4.24 -2.41
C GLY A 148 -6.13 -4.17 -3.89
N THR A 149 -6.37 -5.33 -4.49
CA THR A 149 -6.84 -5.45 -5.89
C THR A 149 -8.23 -4.83 -6.09
N GLY A 150 -9.05 -4.73 -5.03
CA GLY A 150 -10.36 -4.07 -5.03
C GLY A 150 -10.33 -2.57 -5.32
N ARG A 151 -9.13 -1.91 -5.27
CA ARG A 151 -8.97 -0.48 -5.56
C ARG A 151 -9.49 -0.03 -6.92
N LEU A 152 -9.67 -0.97 -7.86
CA LEU A 152 -10.11 -0.71 -9.22
C LEU A 152 -11.63 -0.74 -9.42
N TYR A 153 -12.33 -1.56 -8.63
CA TYR A 153 -13.72 -1.94 -8.91
C TYR A 153 -14.74 -1.37 -7.94
N ALA A 154 -14.33 -0.97 -6.78
CA ALA A 154 -15.24 -0.56 -5.72
C ALA A 154 -15.03 0.90 -5.32
N GLN A 155 -15.87 1.79 -5.86
CA GLN A 155 -16.10 3.07 -5.19
C GLN A 155 -16.99 2.80 -3.98
N LYS A 156 -16.48 3.06 -2.78
CA LYS A 156 -17.23 2.90 -1.54
C LYS A 156 -18.51 3.73 -1.59
N LYS A 157 -19.68 3.09 -1.46
CA LYS A 157 -20.96 3.82 -1.30
C LYS A 157 -20.88 4.66 -0.03
N GLU A 158 -21.13 5.95 -0.13
CA GLU A 158 -21.12 6.87 1.00
C GLU A 158 -22.05 6.41 2.11
N LYS A 159 -21.51 6.13 3.29
CA LYS A 159 -22.27 6.32 4.51
C LYS A 159 -22.32 7.83 4.78
N LYS A 160 -23.52 8.40 4.85
CA LYS A 160 -23.84 9.84 5.03
C LYS A 160 -23.28 10.52 6.30
N ASN A 161 -22.03 10.29 6.68
CA ASN A 161 -21.38 10.97 7.81
C ASN A 161 -20.33 11.99 7.33
N MET A 162 -20.73 12.85 6.38
CA MET A 162 -19.88 13.97 5.91
C MET A 162 -19.55 15.02 6.98
N LYS A 163 -20.23 15.04 8.13
CA LYS A 163 -19.95 16.02 9.19
C LYS A 163 -18.55 15.87 9.84
N SER A 164 -17.94 14.69 9.79
CA SER A 164 -16.61 14.47 10.35
C SER A 164 -15.46 14.92 9.42
N LEU A 165 -15.73 15.11 8.14
CA LEU A 165 -14.72 15.45 7.13
C LEU A 165 -14.39 16.95 7.06
N THR A 166 -15.17 17.81 7.70
CA THR A 166 -14.92 19.26 7.80
C THR A 166 -13.95 19.62 8.93
N GLU A 167 -13.75 18.75 9.91
CA GLU A 167 -12.77 18.94 10.96
C GLU A 167 -11.41 18.36 10.52
N PHE A 168 -10.46 19.25 10.23
CA PHE A 168 -9.09 18.87 9.85
C PHE A 168 -8.29 18.36 11.05
N LYS A 169 -8.65 17.18 11.56
CA LYS A 169 -7.86 16.43 12.53
C LYS A 169 -6.80 15.62 11.80
N ARG A 170 -5.59 15.58 12.33
CA ARG A 170 -4.48 14.78 11.74
C ARG A 170 -4.88 13.32 11.55
N GLN A 171 -5.65 12.74 12.46
CA GLN A 171 -6.13 11.34 12.41
C GLN A 171 -7.00 11.03 11.18
N VAL A 172 -7.55 12.04 10.49
CA VAL A 172 -8.29 11.83 9.23
C VAL A 172 -7.42 11.12 8.18
N GLY A 173 -6.10 11.27 8.23
CA GLY A 173 -5.16 10.52 7.39
C GLY A 173 -5.20 9.00 7.59
N TYR A 174 -5.77 8.51 8.71
CA TYR A 174 -5.96 7.07 8.97
C TYR A 174 -7.36 6.56 8.59
N VAL A 175 -8.28 7.44 8.21
CA VAL A 175 -9.63 7.00 7.80
C VAL A 175 -9.53 6.10 6.57
N ASP A 176 -10.13 4.93 6.65
CA ASP A 176 -10.17 3.92 5.60
C ASP A 176 -8.79 3.48 5.05
N CYS A 177 -7.69 3.76 5.77
CA CYS A 177 -6.33 3.45 5.30
C CYS A 177 -6.06 1.94 5.15
N MET A 178 -6.87 1.08 5.78
CA MET A 178 -6.74 -0.38 5.73
C MET A 178 -7.81 -1.05 4.86
N VAL A 179 -8.59 -0.27 4.12
CA VAL A 179 -9.63 -0.79 3.22
C VAL A 179 -9.01 -0.99 1.84
N ALA A 180 -9.25 -2.17 1.25
CA ALA A 180 -8.69 -2.51 -0.07
C ALA A 180 -9.20 -1.63 -1.22
N GLU A 181 -10.35 -1.00 -1.01
CA GLU A 181 -11.02 -0.10 -1.96
C GLU A 181 -10.43 1.31 -1.85
N SER A 182 -10.22 1.96 -2.98
CA SER A 182 -9.72 3.35 -2.99
C SER A 182 -10.75 4.32 -2.41
N ASN A 183 -10.31 5.21 -1.52
CA ASN A 183 -11.14 6.32 -1.05
C ASN A 183 -10.74 7.63 -1.76
N GLU A 184 -10.79 7.61 -3.09
CA GLU A 184 -10.47 8.74 -3.96
C GLU A 184 -11.26 10.01 -3.59
N LYS A 185 -12.48 9.84 -3.08
CA LYS A 185 -13.35 10.96 -2.66
C LYS A 185 -12.76 11.78 -1.51
N LEU A 186 -12.06 11.16 -0.56
CA LEU A 186 -11.41 11.90 0.53
C LEU A 186 -10.30 12.82 -0.03
N MET A 187 -9.51 12.30 -0.94
CA MET A 187 -8.47 13.06 -1.63
C MET A 187 -9.08 14.20 -2.46
N LEU A 188 -10.10 13.93 -3.28
CA LEU A 188 -10.79 14.96 -4.08
C LEU A 188 -11.38 16.07 -3.21
N ASN A 189 -12.08 15.72 -2.12
CA ASN A 189 -12.61 16.70 -1.17
C ASN A 189 -11.48 17.54 -0.53
N TRP A 190 -10.36 16.93 -0.20
CA TRP A 190 -9.23 17.67 0.35
C TRP A 190 -8.66 18.65 -0.69
N PHE A 191 -8.48 18.23 -1.95
CA PHE A 191 -8.05 19.12 -3.03
C PHE A 191 -9.00 20.30 -3.21
N GLN A 192 -10.31 20.03 -3.23
CA GLN A 192 -11.34 21.07 -3.31
C GLN A 192 -11.20 22.10 -2.18
N ILE A 193 -11.11 21.62 -0.93
CA ILE A 193 -11.00 22.49 0.23
C ILE A 193 -9.70 23.29 0.22
N GLN A 194 -8.56 22.69 -0.17
CA GLN A 194 -7.29 23.42 -0.27
C GLN A 194 -7.33 24.47 -1.38
N THR A 195 -7.97 24.16 -2.51
CA THR A 195 -8.17 25.11 -3.61
C THR A 195 -9.03 26.29 -3.16
N LEU A 196 -10.16 26.04 -2.49
CA LEU A 196 -11.03 27.11 -1.97
C LEU A 196 -10.29 27.97 -0.91
N LYS A 197 -9.51 27.37 -0.02
CA LYS A 197 -8.67 28.12 0.94
C LYS A 197 -7.63 28.99 0.24
N SER A 198 -7.04 28.49 -0.85
CA SER A 198 -6.09 29.26 -1.65
C SER A 198 -6.75 30.50 -2.27
N LEU A 199 -7.94 30.35 -2.87
CA LEU A 199 -8.71 31.44 -3.44
C LEU A 199 -9.16 32.47 -2.39
N GLN A 200 -9.62 31.99 -1.22
CA GLN A 200 -10.01 32.85 -0.11
C GLN A 200 -8.82 33.65 0.44
N LYS A 201 -7.62 33.04 0.51
CA LYS A 201 -6.39 33.73 0.88
C LYS A 201 -6.02 34.79 -0.16
N GLN A 202 -6.13 34.45 -1.44
CA GLN A 202 -5.88 35.39 -2.54
C GLN A 202 -6.80 36.61 -2.49
N GLN A 203 -8.11 36.41 -2.28
CA GLN A 203 -9.06 37.53 -2.11
C GLN A 203 -8.71 38.45 -0.93
N ARG A 204 -8.21 37.90 0.17
CA ARG A 204 -7.85 38.69 1.36
C ARG A 204 -6.51 39.39 1.26
N THR A 205 -5.53 38.81 0.56
CA THR A 205 -4.13 39.31 0.58
C THR A 205 -3.67 39.87 -0.76
N GLY A 206 -4.46 39.70 -1.84
CA GLY A 206 -4.06 40.05 -3.22
C GLY A 206 -2.96 39.15 -3.80
N LYS A 207 -2.42 38.21 -3.03
CA LYS A 207 -1.32 37.31 -3.47
C LYS A 207 -1.83 35.94 -3.87
N VAL A 208 -1.42 35.50 -5.06
CA VAL A 208 -1.69 34.14 -5.55
C VAL A 208 -0.65 33.18 -4.93
N GLU A 209 -1.01 32.57 -3.81
CA GLU A 209 -0.15 31.58 -3.14
C GLU A 209 -0.94 30.31 -2.86
N LYS A 210 -0.53 29.19 -3.49
CA LYS A 210 -1.07 27.89 -3.14
C LYS A 210 -0.57 27.45 -1.75
N PRO A 211 -1.42 26.80 -0.92
CA PRO A 211 -0.97 26.19 0.32
C PRO A 211 0.21 25.24 0.08
N LEU A 212 1.21 25.27 0.97
CA LEU A 212 2.43 24.48 0.81
C LEU A 212 2.14 22.98 0.63
N LEU A 213 1.28 22.42 1.48
CA LEU A 213 0.91 21.01 1.41
C LEU A 213 0.19 20.65 0.09
N LEU A 214 -0.63 21.56 -0.45
CA LEU A 214 -1.26 21.34 -1.75
C LEU A 214 -0.20 21.21 -2.85
N ARG A 215 0.76 22.15 -2.89
CA ARG A 215 1.88 22.12 -3.84
C ARG A 215 2.70 20.83 -3.71
N THR A 216 2.95 20.36 -2.49
CA THR A 216 3.74 19.15 -2.25
C THR A 216 3.01 17.91 -2.78
N VAL A 217 1.70 17.79 -2.55
CA VAL A 217 0.90 16.67 -3.07
C VAL A 217 0.78 16.74 -4.60
N GLU A 218 0.52 17.93 -5.16
CA GLU A 218 0.52 18.17 -6.61
C GLU A 218 1.86 17.75 -7.24
N ALA A 219 2.98 18.14 -6.63
CA ALA A 219 4.32 17.81 -7.12
C ALA A 219 4.58 16.30 -7.11
N ALA A 220 4.09 15.56 -6.11
CA ALA A 220 4.23 14.10 -6.08
C ALA A 220 3.52 13.42 -7.26
N ILE A 221 2.28 13.85 -7.53
CA ILE A 221 1.48 13.32 -8.64
C ILE A 221 2.14 13.68 -9.99
N CYS A 222 2.53 14.94 -10.17
CA CYS A 222 3.17 15.42 -11.39
C CYS A 222 4.50 14.71 -11.66
N LYS A 223 5.36 14.58 -10.65
CA LYS A 223 6.65 13.88 -10.75
C LYS A 223 6.46 12.41 -11.15
N CYS A 224 5.46 11.73 -10.57
CA CYS A 224 5.13 10.37 -10.98
C CYS A 224 4.66 10.34 -12.45
N PHE A 225 3.72 11.22 -12.81
CA PHE A 225 3.18 11.28 -14.17
C PHE A 225 4.26 11.51 -15.22
N GLU A 226 5.17 12.48 -15.00
CA GLU A 226 6.27 12.78 -15.93
C GLU A 226 7.20 11.59 -16.13
N ARG A 227 7.47 10.81 -15.07
CA ARG A 227 8.30 9.61 -15.14
C ARG A 227 7.66 8.48 -15.94
N ILE A 228 6.35 8.27 -15.77
CA ILE A 228 5.63 7.18 -16.45
C ILE A 228 5.18 7.53 -17.86
N SER A 229 4.97 8.81 -18.18
CA SER A 229 4.48 9.26 -19.50
C SER A 229 5.59 9.81 -20.40
N SER A 230 6.80 10.02 -19.87
CA SER A 230 7.89 10.75 -20.56
C SER A 230 7.49 12.17 -20.99
N SER A 231 6.47 12.75 -20.37
CA SER A 231 6.03 14.13 -20.57
C SER A 231 6.82 15.10 -19.70
N LYS A 232 6.64 16.41 -19.91
CA LYS A 232 7.32 17.48 -19.17
C LYS A 232 6.32 18.50 -18.70
N ASN A 233 6.76 19.35 -17.76
CA ASN A 233 6.00 20.51 -17.29
C ASN A 233 4.59 20.14 -16.81
N ALA A 234 4.44 18.97 -16.19
CA ALA A 234 3.16 18.52 -15.67
C ALA A 234 2.70 19.42 -14.51
N SER A 235 1.43 19.76 -14.53
CA SER A 235 0.75 20.44 -13.45
C SER A 235 -0.65 19.87 -13.24
N ILE A 236 -1.07 19.73 -11.99
CA ILE A 236 -2.40 19.26 -11.65
C ILE A 236 -3.16 20.33 -10.90
N VAL A 237 -4.42 20.48 -11.22
CA VAL A 237 -5.32 21.45 -10.58
C VAL A 237 -6.68 20.81 -10.30
N PHE A 238 -7.32 21.20 -9.20
CA PHE A 238 -8.71 20.87 -8.98
C PHE A 238 -9.60 21.91 -9.68
N ASP A 239 -10.35 21.45 -10.66
CA ASP A 239 -11.31 22.27 -11.41
C ASP A 239 -12.62 22.36 -10.61
N LEU A 240 -13.01 23.58 -10.26
CA LEU A 240 -14.19 23.83 -9.41
C LEU A 240 -15.51 23.70 -10.17
N ASP A 241 -15.51 23.85 -11.49
CA ASP A 241 -16.71 23.76 -12.30
C ASP A 241 -17.08 22.29 -12.55
N THR A 242 -16.08 21.47 -12.86
CA THR A 242 -16.29 20.05 -13.17
C THR A 242 -16.12 19.14 -11.95
N HIS A 243 -15.60 19.66 -10.82
CA HIS A 243 -15.24 18.91 -9.61
C HIS A 243 -14.25 17.76 -9.87
N ARG A 244 -13.31 17.96 -10.81
CA ARG A 244 -12.33 16.97 -11.23
C ARG A 244 -10.90 17.44 -11.00
N LEU A 245 -9.97 16.50 -10.88
CA LEU A 245 -8.54 16.77 -10.97
C LEU A 245 -8.15 16.76 -12.45
N VAL A 246 -7.59 17.88 -12.91
CA VAL A 246 -7.18 18.09 -14.28
C VAL A 246 -5.67 18.19 -14.36
N LEU A 247 -5.09 17.37 -15.20
CA LEU A 247 -3.66 17.32 -15.48
C LEU A 247 -3.37 18.07 -16.77
N ASN A 248 -2.45 19.04 -16.73
CA ASN A 248 -1.90 19.73 -17.88
C ASN A 248 -0.44 19.35 -18.03
N PHE A 249 0.02 19.07 -19.22
CA PHE A 249 1.41 18.67 -19.48
C PHE A 249 1.82 18.93 -20.92
N GLU A 250 3.11 18.94 -21.14
CA GLU A 250 3.71 19.01 -22.48
C GLU A 250 4.08 17.59 -22.93
N SER A 251 3.47 17.16 -24.02
CA SER A 251 3.75 15.86 -24.64
C SER A 251 5.12 15.84 -25.31
N SER A 252 5.62 14.66 -25.67
CA SER A 252 6.93 14.46 -26.30
C SER A 252 7.10 15.21 -27.63
N ASP A 253 6.01 15.55 -28.31
CA ASP A 253 5.98 16.37 -29.56
C ASP A 253 5.93 17.88 -29.30
N GLY A 254 5.94 18.31 -28.01
CA GLY A 254 5.84 19.72 -27.63
C GLY A 254 4.42 20.27 -27.54
N SER A 255 3.39 19.48 -27.82
CA SER A 255 2.00 19.91 -27.70
C SER A 255 1.53 19.98 -26.26
N LEU A 256 0.80 21.04 -25.89
CA LEU A 256 0.16 21.14 -24.59
C LEU A 256 -1.12 20.30 -24.58
N GLN A 257 -1.19 19.39 -23.61
CA GLN A 257 -2.32 18.49 -23.42
C GLN A 257 -3.01 18.78 -22.08
N LYS A 258 -4.33 18.56 -22.06
CA LYS A 258 -5.15 18.73 -20.86
C LYS A 258 -6.13 17.56 -20.77
N PHE A 259 -6.05 16.77 -19.67
CA PHE A 259 -6.94 15.65 -19.42
C PHE A 259 -7.45 15.67 -17.99
N ALA A 260 -8.71 15.33 -17.80
CA ALA A 260 -9.21 14.99 -16.49
C ALA A 260 -8.65 13.62 -16.07
N MET A 261 -8.26 13.48 -14.80
CA MET A 261 -7.59 12.26 -14.30
C MET A 261 -8.46 11.01 -14.44
N ASP A 262 -9.78 11.17 -14.36
CA ASP A 262 -10.77 10.09 -14.53
C ASP A 262 -11.02 9.70 -15.99
N GLU A 263 -10.55 10.49 -16.96
CA GLU A 263 -10.61 10.21 -18.41
C GLU A 263 -9.37 9.47 -18.91
N MET A 264 -8.34 9.34 -18.07
CA MET A 264 -7.13 8.61 -18.42
C MET A 264 -7.36 7.09 -18.43
N SER A 265 -6.43 6.35 -19.06
CA SER A 265 -6.47 4.89 -18.99
C SER A 265 -6.34 4.40 -17.54
N ASP A 266 -6.90 3.23 -17.24
CA ASP A 266 -6.92 2.66 -15.89
C ASP A 266 -5.53 2.58 -15.25
N GLY A 267 -4.49 2.30 -16.02
CA GLY A 267 -3.11 2.26 -15.53
C GLY A 267 -2.65 3.61 -14.96
N TYR A 268 -2.84 4.71 -15.71
CA TYR A 268 -2.54 6.06 -15.23
C TYR A 268 -3.39 6.43 -14.02
N LYS A 269 -4.70 6.30 -14.17
CA LYS A 269 -5.66 6.65 -13.12
C LYS A 269 -5.33 5.98 -11.80
N ASN A 270 -5.13 4.66 -11.80
CA ASN A 270 -4.88 3.90 -10.59
C ASN A 270 -3.53 4.25 -9.94
N THR A 271 -2.48 4.41 -10.75
CA THR A 271 -1.15 4.76 -10.23
C THR A 271 -1.16 6.17 -9.65
N LEU A 272 -1.70 7.14 -10.37
CA LEU A 272 -1.73 8.53 -9.91
C LEU A 272 -2.65 8.72 -8.70
N SER A 273 -3.80 8.02 -8.66
CA SER A 273 -4.70 8.03 -7.49
C SER A 273 -4.01 7.44 -6.26
N MET A 274 -3.29 6.33 -6.40
CA MET A 274 -2.54 5.72 -5.29
C MET A 274 -1.42 6.65 -4.78
N ILE A 275 -0.62 7.21 -5.67
CA ILE A 275 0.45 8.16 -5.30
C ILE A 275 -0.15 9.41 -4.64
N GLY A 276 -1.23 9.94 -5.19
CA GLY A 276 -1.94 11.08 -4.64
C GLY A 276 -2.52 10.81 -3.25
N ASP A 277 -3.11 9.63 -3.04
CA ASP A 277 -3.65 9.24 -1.73
C ASP A 277 -2.53 9.06 -0.69
N ILE A 278 -1.40 8.44 -1.05
CA ILE A 278 -0.23 8.34 -0.17
C ILE A 278 0.25 9.74 0.23
N ALA A 279 0.49 10.62 -0.75
CA ALA A 279 0.97 11.98 -0.51
C ALA A 279 -0.04 12.82 0.30
N TYR A 280 -1.32 12.73 -0.01
CA TYR A 280 -2.42 13.35 0.74
C TYR A 280 -2.42 12.91 2.20
N ARG A 281 -2.37 11.61 2.48
CA ARG A 281 -2.35 11.08 3.86
C ARG A 281 -1.13 11.56 4.62
N MET A 282 0.06 11.57 4.01
CA MET A 282 1.28 12.11 4.62
C MET A 282 1.11 13.59 4.97
N ALA A 283 0.54 14.39 4.06
CA ALA A 283 0.29 15.82 4.26
C ALA A 283 -0.71 16.08 5.40
N VAL A 284 -1.77 15.28 5.52
CA VAL A 284 -2.77 15.41 6.58
C VAL A 284 -2.22 14.93 7.94
N LEU A 285 -1.49 13.82 7.97
CA LEU A 285 -0.90 13.28 9.19
C LEU A 285 0.20 14.20 9.76
N ASN A 286 1.03 14.80 8.90
CA ASN A 286 2.24 15.54 9.30
C ASN A 286 2.33 16.95 8.67
N PRO A 287 1.31 17.81 8.85
CA PRO A 287 1.27 19.13 8.19
C PRO A 287 2.43 20.04 8.63
N MET A 288 3.05 19.78 9.79
CA MET A 288 4.18 20.57 10.30
C MET A 288 5.49 20.35 9.52
N LEU A 289 5.59 19.26 8.75
CA LEU A 289 6.79 19.00 7.93
C LEU A 289 6.83 19.84 6.64
N GLY A 290 5.71 20.46 6.26
CA GLY A 290 5.64 21.34 5.09
C GLY A 290 6.07 20.64 3.81
N ASP A 291 7.06 21.20 3.10
CA ASP A 291 7.62 20.68 1.85
C ASP A 291 8.40 19.36 2.02
N LYS A 292 8.88 19.08 3.23
CA LYS A 292 9.60 17.83 3.56
C LYS A 292 8.69 16.66 3.90
N VAL A 293 7.37 16.82 3.83
CA VAL A 293 6.43 15.79 4.30
C VAL A 293 6.58 14.45 3.58
N LEU A 294 6.90 14.46 2.29
CA LEU A 294 7.11 13.25 1.50
C LEU A 294 8.44 12.55 1.83
N GLU A 295 9.44 13.33 2.22
CA GLU A 295 10.80 12.84 2.52
C GLU A 295 10.93 12.37 3.97
N GLU A 296 10.22 13.03 4.91
CA GLU A 296 10.42 12.83 6.35
C GLU A 296 9.38 11.89 6.99
N THR A 297 8.21 11.68 6.38
CA THR A 297 7.20 10.77 6.92
C THR A 297 7.62 9.32 6.70
N SER A 298 7.79 8.58 7.79
CA SER A 298 8.02 7.13 7.77
C SER A 298 6.70 6.36 7.84
N GLY A 299 6.72 5.06 7.50
CA GLY A 299 5.54 4.23 7.62
C GLY A 299 5.63 2.95 6.80
N VAL A 300 4.52 2.20 6.75
CA VAL A 300 4.39 0.95 6.00
C VAL A 300 3.23 1.06 5.03
N VAL A 301 3.51 0.82 3.76
CA VAL A 301 2.52 0.79 2.69
C VAL A 301 2.48 -0.62 2.08
N VAL A 302 1.31 -1.21 2.09
CA VAL A 302 1.06 -2.55 1.55
C VAL A 302 0.31 -2.43 0.24
N ILE A 303 0.81 -3.06 -0.84
CA ILE A 303 0.19 -2.98 -2.16
C ILE A 303 0.07 -4.39 -2.74
N ASP A 304 -1.16 -4.83 -2.98
CA ASP A 304 -1.40 -6.10 -3.68
C ASP A 304 -1.44 -5.86 -5.19
N GLU A 305 -0.74 -6.73 -5.94
CA GLU A 305 -0.61 -6.66 -7.41
C GLU A 305 -0.23 -5.26 -7.90
N ILE A 306 0.99 -4.81 -7.56
CA ILE A 306 1.47 -3.46 -7.92
C ILE A 306 1.52 -3.23 -9.44
N ASP A 307 1.67 -4.29 -10.22
CA ASP A 307 1.70 -4.34 -11.69
C ASP A 307 0.32 -4.22 -12.36
N LEU A 308 -0.76 -4.23 -11.58
CA LEU A 308 -2.12 -4.30 -12.09
C LEU A 308 -2.44 -3.11 -13.01
N HIS A 309 -2.78 -3.41 -14.29
CA HIS A 309 -3.03 -2.48 -15.39
C HIS A 309 -1.87 -1.57 -15.79
N LEU A 310 -0.65 -1.80 -15.27
CA LEU A 310 0.52 -1.05 -15.70
C LEU A 310 1.05 -1.53 -17.05
N HIS A 311 1.41 -0.58 -17.91
CA HIS A 311 2.16 -0.89 -19.12
C HIS A 311 3.53 -1.53 -18.74
N PRO A 312 4.06 -2.53 -19.49
CA PRO A 312 5.31 -3.19 -19.16
C PRO A 312 6.50 -2.26 -18.88
N GLN A 313 6.59 -1.15 -19.57
CA GLN A 313 7.62 -0.13 -19.33
C GLN A 313 7.52 0.48 -17.92
N TRP A 314 6.31 0.72 -17.42
CA TRP A 314 6.08 1.28 -16.08
C TRP A 314 6.27 0.25 -14.99
N GLN A 315 6.00 -1.02 -15.29
CA GLN A 315 6.31 -2.12 -14.37
C GLN A 315 7.80 -2.17 -14.01
N GLN A 316 8.70 -1.74 -14.91
CA GLN A 316 10.14 -1.67 -14.66
C GLN A 316 10.56 -0.54 -13.73
N THR A 317 9.77 0.52 -13.62
CA THR A 317 10.17 1.73 -12.87
C THR A 317 9.38 1.97 -11.60
N ILE A 318 8.18 1.40 -11.46
CA ILE A 318 7.23 1.73 -10.39
C ILE A 318 7.83 1.61 -8.98
N ILE A 319 8.64 0.57 -8.70
CA ILE A 319 9.29 0.37 -7.41
C ILE A 319 10.31 1.49 -7.14
N SER A 320 11.13 1.80 -8.14
CA SER A 320 12.13 2.87 -8.04
C SER A 320 11.48 4.25 -7.91
N ASP A 321 10.33 4.46 -8.57
CA ASP A 321 9.57 5.70 -8.51
C ASP A 321 8.96 5.90 -7.12
N LEU A 322 8.35 4.88 -6.54
CA LEU A 322 7.84 4.91 -5.18
C LEU A 322 8.95 5.22 -4.16
N ASN A 323 10.08 4.52 -4.24
CA ASN A 323 11.21 4.75 -3.34
C ASN A 323 11.84 6.16 -3.51
N THR A 324 11.78 6.73 -4.72
CA THR A 324 12.30 8.09 -4.99
C THR A 324 11.36 9.17 -4.47
N ILE A 325 10.04 8.97 -4.59
CA ILE A 325 9.03 9.95 -4.15
C ILE A 325 8.88 9.89 -2.62
N PHE A 326 8.96 8.70 -2.02
CA PHE A 326 8.69 8.42 -0.62
C PHE A 326 9.85 7.66 0.06
N PRO A 327 11.02 8.27 0.24
CA PRO A 327 12.26 7.56 0.61
C PRO A 327 12.27 6.92 1.99
N LYS A 328 11.40 7.36 2.93
CA LYS A 328 11.31 6.82 4.29
C LYS A 328 10.16 5.80 4.47
N LEU A 329 9.33 5.59 3.45
CA LEU A 329 8.31 4.55 3.51
C LEU A 329 8.92 3.16 3.28
N GLN A 330 8.33 2.17 3.92
CA GLN A 330 8.56 0.76 3.65
C GLN A 330 7.41 0.24 2.80
N PHE A 331 7.71 -0.28 1.62
CA PHE A 331 6.74 -0.87 0.72
C PHE A 331 6.79 -2.39 0.82
N ILE A 332 5.66 -3.01 1.10
CA ILE A 332 5.49 -4.47 1.07
C ILE A 332 4.48 -4.75 -0.03
N VAL A 333 4.96 -5.28 -1.15
CA VAL A 333 4.19 -5.35 -2.38
C VAL A 333 4.16 -6.76 -2.94
N SER A 334 3.09 -7.13 -3.66
CA SER A 334 3.06 -8.34 -4.45
C SER A 334 3.09 -8.04 -5.94
N SER A 335 3.65 -8.95 -6.72
CA SER A 335 3.59 -8.93 -8.18
C SER A 335 3.79 -10.34 -8.75
N HIS A 336 3.29 -10.50 -9.96
CA HIS A 336 3.59 -11.67 -10.81
C HIS A 336 4.21 -11.26 -12.15
N ALA A 337 4.50 -9.97 -12.36
CA ALA A 337 5.08 -9.48 -13.59
C ALA A 337 6.61 -9.62 -13.61
N PRO A 338 7.21 -10.29 -14.62
CA PRO A 338 8.64 -10.41 -14.75
C PRO A 338 9.36 -9.04 -14.81
N ALA A 339 8.70 -8.03 -15.38
CA ALA A 339 9.22 -6.67 -15.49
C ALA A 339 9.37 -5.97 -14.12
N VAL A 340 8.48 -6.24 -13.14
CA VAL A 340 8.63 -5.76 -11.75
C VAL A 340 9.73 -6.56 -11.04
N ILE A 341 9.78 -7.88 -11.24
CA ILE A 341 10.75 -8.74 -10.56
C ILE A 341 12.19 -8.40 -10.98
N ASN A 342 12.43 -8.09 -12.26
CA ASN A 342 13.75 -7.72 -12.74
C ASN A 342 14.17 -6.28 -12.36
N SER A 343 13.27 -5.47 -11.83
CA SER A 343 13.55 -4.11 -11.37
C SER A 343 14.04 -4.02 -9.92
N VAL A 344 14.07 -5.14 -9.18
CA VAL A 344 14.49 -5.18 -7.78
C VAL A 344 15.61 -6.21 -7.56
N ARG A 345 16.40 -5.99 -6.50
CA ARG A 345 17.49 -6.90 -6.12
C ARG A 345 16.92 -8.15 -5.42
N LYS A 346 17.64 -9.28 -5.50
CA LYS A 346 17.19 -10.55 -4.91
C LYS A 346 16.93 -10.48 -3.41
N GLU A 347 17.66 -9.64 -2.68
CA GLU A 347 17.51 -9.46 -1.22
C GLU A 347 16.13 -8.90 -0.86
N GLN A 348 15.52 -8.17 -1.77
CA GLN A 348 14.19 -7.57 -1.64
C GLN A 348 13.05 -8.52 -2.04
N ILE A 349 13.36 -9.70 -2.60
CA ILE A 349 12.34 -10.63 -3.11
C ILE A 349 12.09 -11.77 -2.13
N ARG A 350 10.81 -12.12 -1.98
CA ARG A 350 10.36 -13.31 -1.27
C ARG A 350 9.50 -14.15 -2.20
N ILE A 351 9.98 -15.34 -2.53
CA ILE A 351 9.27 -16.29 -3.41
C ILE A 351 8.40 -17.19 -2.56
N LEU A 352 7.12 -17.25 -2.91
CA LEU A 352 6.15 -18.19 -2.34
C LEU A 352 5.99 -19.37 -3.29
N ASP A 353 6.37 -20.55 -2.83
CA ASP A 353 6.23 -21.79 -3.59
C ASP A 353 5.87 -22.95 -2.65
N ASN A 354 4.72 -23.59 -2.86
CA ASN A 354 4.23 -24.73 -2.09
C ASN A 354 4.29 -24.50 -0.55
N GLY A 355 3.81 -23.34 -0.10
CA GLY A 355 3.78 -22.98 1.32
C GLY A 355 5.14 -22.60 1.94
N LYS A 356 6.22 -22.64 1.16
CA LYS A 356 7.56 -22.20 1.58
C LYS A 356 7.85 -20.78 1.09
N ILE A 357 8.64 -20.04 1.90
CA ILE A 357 9.07 -18.68 1.57
C ILE A 357 10.60 -18.66 1.55
N TYR A 358 11.18 -18.18 0.46
CA TYR A 358 12.64 -18.09 0.31
C TYR A 358 13.04 -16.94 -0.63
N MET A 359 14.30 -16.54 -0.57
CA MET A 359 14.88 -15.56 -1.49
C MET A 359 15.35 -16.25 -2.79
N PRO A 360 15.37 -15.53 -3.94
CA PRO A 360 15.97 -16.05 -5.16
C PRO A 360 17.45 -16.42 -4.94
N ALA A 361 17.89 -17.56 -5.50
CA ALA A 361 19.29 -17.96 -5.42
C ALA A 361 20.22 -17.03 -6.25
N ALA A 362 19.76 -16.64 -7.45
CA ALA A 362 20.49 -15.75 -8.35
C ALA A 362 19.98 -14.31 -8.29
N GLN A 363 20.84 -13.36 -8.70
CA GLN A 363 20.43 -11.96 -8.86
C GLN A 363 19.27 -11.83 -9.87
N THR A 364 18.36 -10.92 -9.61
CA THR A 364 17.16 -10.67 -10.42
C THR A 364 17.25 -9.34 -11.17
N TYR A 365 17.90 -8.35 -10.57
CA TYR A 365 18.00 -7.01 -11.11
C TYR A 365 18.68 -6.99 -12.49
N GLY A 366 18.00 -6.38 -13.46
CA GLY A 366 18.50 -6.22 -14.84
C GLY A 366 18.48 -7.49 -15.69
N ARG A 367 17.90 -8.59 -15.22
CA ARG A 367 17.77 -9.84 -16.00
C ARG A 367 16.65 -9.75 -17.02
N ASP A 368 16.77 -10.52 -18.09
CA ASP A 368 15.70 -10.65 -19.08
C ASP A 368 14.47 -11.38 -18.53
N ALA A 369 13.30 -11.10 -19.11
CA ALA A 369 12.03 -11.63 -18.66
C ALA A 369 11.96 -13.17 -18.71
N ASN A 370 12.58 -13.82 -19.70
CA ASN A 370 12.56 -15.26 -19.86
C ASN A 370 13.35 -15.96 -18.75
N SER A 371 14.49 -15.41 -18.37
CA SER A 371 15.28 -15.87 -17.23
C SER A 371 14.46 -15.77 -15.93
N ILE A 372 13.76 -14.68 -15.72
CA ILE A 372 12.88 -14.50 -14.53
C ILE A 372 11.74 -15.53 -14.53
N LEU A 373 11.06 -15.73 -15.67
CA LEU A 373 10.00 -16.72 -15.80
C LEU A 373 10.48 -18.12 -15.43
N ARG A 374 11.65 -18.54 -15.97
CA ARG A 374 12.19 -19.87 -15.77
C ARG A 374 12.73 -20.09 -14.36
N GLU A 375 13.56 -19.18 -13.85
CA GLU A 375 14.35 -19.41 -12.64
C GLU A 375 13.64 -18.94 -11.36
N VAL A 376 12.88 -17.84 -11.44
CA VAL A 376 12.19 -17.27 -10.27
C VAL A 376 10.76 -17.79 -10.20
N MET A 377 10.04 -17.74 -11.31
CA MET A 377 8.62 -18.11 -11.34
C MET A 377 8.39 -19.59 -11.62
N LYS A 378 9.43 -20.33 -12.07
CA LYS A 378 9.37 -21.76 -12.45
C LYS A 378 8.25 -22.03 -13.47
N VAL A 379 8.12 -21.15 -14.45
CA VAL A 379 7.15 -21.24 -15.54
C VAL A 379 7.91 -21.38 -16.86
N SER A 380 7.33 -22.16 -17.80
CA SER A 380 7.90 -22.27 -19.15
C SER A 380 7.82 -20.92 -19.87
N GLU A 381 8.90 -20.52 -20.51
CA GLU A 381 8.98 -19.33 -21.36
C GLU A 381 8.22 -19.49 -22.69
N ARG A 382 7.81 -20.73 -23.03
CA ARG A 382 7.11 -21.07 -24.26
C ARG A 382 5.87 -21.90 -23.97
N PRO A 383 4.85 -21.84 -24.84
CA PRO A 383 3.70 -22.75 -24.80
C PRO A 383 4.14 -24.22 -24.76
N ALA A 384 3.39 -25.04 -24.02
CA ALA A 384 3.79 -26.43 -23.74
C ALA A 384 3.91 -27.29 -25.02
N ASP A 385 3.11 -27.02 -26.03
CA ASP A 385 3.14 -27.69 -27.34
C ASP A 385 4.41 -27.37 -28.12
N ILE A 386 4.84 -26.11 -28.12
CA ILE A 386 6.10 -25.67 -28.76
C ILE A 386 7.31 -26.28 -28.05
N LYS A 387 7.30 -26.28 -26.70
CA LYS A 387 8.37 -26.88 -25.92
C LYS A 387 8.54 -28.36 -26.23
N ARG A 388 7.42 -29.13 -26.26
CA ARG A 388 7.44 -30.55 -26.62
C ARG A 388 8.02 -30.80 -28.00
N ARG A 389 7.70 -29.95 -28.99
CA ARG A 389 8.28 -30.06 -30.34
C ARG A 389 9.78 -29.80 -30.36
N MET A 390 10.26 -28.87 -29.55
CA MET A 390 11.71 -28.56 -29.48
C MET A 390 12.50 -29.64 -28.73
N ASP A 391 11.90 -30.29 -27.74
CA ASP A 391 12.54 -31.38 -27.00
C ASP A 391 12.62 -32.69 -27.82
N LEU A 392 11.97 -32.74 -29.03
CA LEU A 392 11.97 -33.85 -29.98
C LEU A 392 13.06 -33.68 -31.08
N PHE A 393 13.71 -32.54 -31.16
CA PHE A 393 14.84 -32.23 -32.04
C PHE A 393 16.14 -32.09 -31.25
#